data_bbd68dae6fda571210524472830bb7e8
#
_entry.id   bbd68dae6fda571210524472830bb7e8
#
_cell.length_a   1.000
_cell.length_b   1.000
_cell.length_c   1.000
_cell.angle_alpha   90.00
_cell.angle_beta   90.00
_cell.angle_gamma   90.00
#
_symmetry.space_group_name_H-M   'P 1'
#
loop_
_entity.id
_entity.type
_entity.pdbx_description
1 polymer ?
#
loop_
_entity_poly.entity_id
_entity_poly.type
_entity_poly.pdbx_seq_one_letter_code
_entity_poly.pdbx_strand_id
1 'polypeptide(L)'
;MRNQRVVVPKRGGPEVLKVVEGDAPEPQPGEVRVRVLAAGVSAYDLMLRSGWFPGFPSVPFTPGADIVGEVEQLGAGVSSITSGERIAAGPFPTNGGYTEYLCLPADDVVPVPPDVDSAEAVCLVANYLTADLALRTAEVHQGDRILIQGAGGGVGTALVELGRLAGLEIYGTASAYNHDLVSDLGATPIDYRNEDVVQRIRNLTGDGVDAVFDPIGGARQLWLSNQCLRKGGRLIWFGVAAVSEHGLRVIPVTLSTVGLLKILPDGKAVHTTPDVGEPAQRERLVGLLDSLAAGDLHPVVAERIPLREAARAHELLERGGHAGKIVLMTEPPA
;
A
#
# COMPACT_ATOMS: atom_id res chain seq x y z
N MET A 1 22.28 -21.97 -8.30
CA MET A 1 21.64 -21.64 -6.99
C MET A 1 20.16 -21.93 -7.12
N ARG A 2 19.50 -22.54 -6.10
CA ARG A 2 18.05 -22.82 -6.14
C ARG A 2 17.30 -21.55 -5.76
N ASN A 3 16.06 -21.43 -6.25
CA ASN A 3 15.17 -20.31 -6.01
C ASN A 3 13.74 -20.81 -5.82
N GLN A 4 13.18 -20.60 -4.65
CA GLN A 4 11.75 -20.80 -4.40
C GLN A 4 10.99 -19.53 -4.76
N ARG A 5 9.85 -19.69 -5.44
CA ARG A 5 8.95 -18.60 -5.79
C ARG A 5 7.49 -19.04 -5.76
N VAL A 6 6.62 -18.09 -5.50
CA VAL A 6 5.16 -18.30 -5.56
C VAL A 6 4.66 -17.94 -6.95
N VAL A 7 3.91 -18.82 -7.56
CA VAL A 7 3.35 -18.62 -8.91
C VAL A 7 1.84 -18.68 -8.88
N VAL A 8 1.21 -17.83 -9.68
CA VAL A 8 -0.21 -17.86 -10.04
C VAL A 8 -0.35 -18.59 -11.39
N PRO A 9 -0.58 -19.92 -11.42
CA PRO A 9 -0.65 -20.68 -12.68
C PRO A 9 -1.97 -20.44 -13.44
N LYS A 10 -3.01 -20.02 -12.74
CA LYS A 10 -4.33 -19.65 -13.26
C LYS A 10 -5.00 -18.65 -12.35
N ARG A 11 -5.93 -17.87 -12.87
CA ARG A 11 -6.74 -16.95 -12.06
C ARG A 11 -7.61 -17.71 -11.07
N GLY A 12 -7.83 -17.15 -9.88
CA GLY A 12 -8.67 -17.78 -8.86
C GLY A 12 -8.48 -17.19 -7.46
N GLY A 13 -8.98 -17.92 -6.47
CA GLY A 13 -8.81 -17.61 -5.05
C GLY A 13 -7.38 -17.91 -4.54
N PRO A 14 -7.12 -17.73 -3.23
CA PRO A 14 -5.80 -17.94 -2.64
C PRO A 14 -5.22 -19.35 -2.89
N GLU A 15 -6.06 -20.34 -3.02
CA GLU A 15 -5.70 -21.76 -3.26
C GLU A 15 -4.97 -22.01 -4.58
N VAL A 16 -5.02 -21.07 -5.53
CA VAL A 16 -4.30 -21.21 -6.80
C VAL A 16 -2.81 -20.92 -6.68
N LEU A 17 -2.38 -20.24 -5.62
CA LEU A 17 -0.97 -19.92 -5.38
C LEU A 17 -0.17 -21.22 -5.17
N LYS A 18 0.93 -21.37 -5.91
CA LYS A 18 1.81 -22.54 -5.84
C LYS A 18 3.24 -22.11 -5.58
N VAL A 19 3.87 -22.75 -4.62
CA VAL A 19 5.32 -22.65 -4.44
C VAL A 19 5.98 -23.57 -5.47
N VAL A 20 6.90 -23.01 -6.24
CA VAL A 20 7.69 -23.75 -7.22
C VAL A 20 9.17 -23.49 -7.00
N GLU A 21 10.00 -24.48 -7.34
CA GLU A 21 11.44 -24.36 -7.31
C GLU A 21 12.02 -24.26 -8.73
N GLY A 22 13.07 -23.49 -8.87
CA GLY A 22 13.80 -23.31 -10.10
C GLY A 22 15.23 -22.89 -9.83
N ASP A 23 15.91 -22.42 -10.87
CA ASP A 23 17.22 -21.79 -10.71
C ASP A 23 17.05 -20.30 -10.46
N ALA A 24 17.95 -19.72 -9.65
CA ALA A 24 18.01 -18.28 -9.46
C ALA A 24 18.36 -17.60 -10.80
N PRO A 25 17.73 -16.46 -11.13
CA PRO A 25 18.03 -15.74 -12.37
C PRO A 25 19.44 -15.15 -12.33
N GLU A 26 20.07 -15.03 -13.50
CA GLU A 26 21.35 -14.34 -13.65
C GLU A 26 21.10 -12.90 -14.10
N PRO A 27 21.76 -11.88 -13.47
CA PRO A 27 21.52 -10.51 -13.80
C PRO A 27 22.09 -10.17 -15.20
N GLN A 28 21.28 -9.51 -16.01
CA GLN A 28 21.70 -8.95 -17.31
C GLN A 28 22.58 -7.70 -17.09
N PRO A 29 23.25 -7.18 -18.13
CA PRO A 29 23.94 -5.89 -18.04
C PRO A 29 22.99 -4.78 -17.55
N GLY A 30 23.41 -4.03 -16.53
CA GLY A 30 22.61 -2.98 -15.89
C GLY A 30 21.64 -3.49 -14.79
N GLU A 31 21.54 -4.79 -14.56
CA GLU A 31 20.71 -5.36 -13.52
C GLU A 31 21.52 -5.79 -12.27
N VAL A 32 20.81 -5.94 -11.17
CA VAL A 32 21.31 -6.58 -9.95
C VAL A 32 20.46 -7.78 -9.61
N ARG A 33 21.07 -8.88 -9.16
CA ARG A 33 20.36 -9.98 -8.50
C ARG A 33 20.20 -9.64 -7.03
N VAL A 34 18.97 -9.71 -6.56
CA VAL A 34 18.58 -9.38 -5.19
C VAL A 34 18.10 -10.65 -4.49
N ARG A 35 18.64 -10.92 -3.33
CA ARG A 35 18.09 -11.88 -2.36
C ARG A 35 16.98 -11.15 -1.60
N VAL A 36 15.73 -11.53 -1.83
CA VAL A 36 14.58 -10.92 -1.15
C VAL A 36 14.58 -11.30 0.32
N LEU A 37 14.40 -10.35 1.21
CA LEU A 37 14.25 -10.54 2.65
C LEU A 37 12.80 -10.43 3.08
N ALA A 38 12.09 -9.44 2.52
CA ALA A 38 10.70 -9.15 2.80
C ALA A 38 9.96 -8.74 1.52
N ALA A 39 8.74 -9.23 1.33
CA ALA A 39 7.83 -8.81 0.26
C ALA A 39 6.48 -8.42 0.85
N GLY A 40 5.95 -7.27 0.45
CA GLY A 40 4.67 -6.80 0.94
C GLY A 40 3.49 -7.49 0.27
N VAL A 41 2.43 -7.74 1.03
CA VAL A 41 1.15 -8.24 0.51
C VAL A 41 0.16 -7.09 0.41
N SER A 42 -0.45 -6.92 -0.75
CA SER A 42 -1.32 -5.78 -1.04
C SER A 42 -2.61 -6.20 -1.76
N ALA A 43 -3.61 -5.34 -1.74
CA ALA A 43 -4.84 -5.54 -2.51
C ALA A 43 -4.56 -5.66 -4.03
N TYR A 44 -3.47 -5.05 -4.51
CA TYR A 44 -3.03 -5.17 -5.89
C TYR A 44 -2.66 -6.62 -6.26
N ASP A 45 -1.94 -7.32 -5.38
CA ASP A 45 -1.60 -8.74 -5.59
C ASP A 45 -2.84 -9.62 -5.66
N LEU A 46 -3.86 -9.31 -4.82
CA LEU A 46 -5.15 -9.99 -4.86
C LEU A 46 -5.87 -9.76 -6.19
N MET A 47 -5.88 -8.53 -6.68
CA MET A 47 -6.49 -8.18 -7.98
C MET A 47 -5.77 -8.87 -9.14
N LEU A 48 -4.44 -8.90 -9.13
CA LEU A 48 -3.65 -9.62 -10.13
C LEU A 48 -3.97 -11.10 -10.13
N ARG A 49 -3.96 -11.74 -8.95
CA ARG A 49 -4.26 -13.17 -8.82
C ARG A 49 -5.66 -13.51 -9.30
N SER A 50 -6.66 -12.73 -8.92
CA SER A 50 -8.06 -12.97 -9.29
C SER A 50 -8.39 -12.63 -10.74
N GLY A 51 -7.53 -11.85 -11.42
CA GLY A 51 -7.75 -11.44 -12.81
C GLY A 51 -8.77 -10.30 -12.97
N TRP A 52 -8.94 -9.50 -11.95
CA TRP A 52 -9.94 -8.43 -11.92
C TRP A 52 -9.53 -7.16 -12.65
N PHE A 53 -8.31 -7.12 -13.17
CA PHE A 53 -7.82 -5.93 -13.88
C PHE A 53 -7.44 -6.30 -15.33
N PRO A 54 -8.05 -5.68 -16.36
CA PRO A 54 -7.67 -5.91 -17.75
C PRO A 54 -6.24 -5.42 -18.02
N GLY A 55 -5.45 -6.18 -18.79
CA GLY A 55 -4.09 -5.78 -19.20
C GLY A 55 -2.97 -6.21 -18.27
N PHE A 56 -3.25 -6.92 -17.17
CA PHE A 56 -2.23 -7.47 -16.29
C PHE A 56 -1.55 -8.75 -16.79
N PRO A 57 -0.41 -9.15 -16.17
CA PRO A 57 0.42 -10.21 -16.71
C PRO A 57 -0.37 -11.46 -17.03
N SER A 58 -0.04 -12.09 -18.15
CA SER A 58 -0.58 -13.40 -18.49
C SER A 58 -0.16 -14.41 -17.44
N VAL A 59 -1.03 -15.39 -17.16
CA VAL A 59 -0.64 -16.55 -16.33
C VAL A 59 0.25 -17.50 -17.14
N PRO A 60 1.25 -18.14 -16.54
CA PRO A 60 1.66 -18.05 -15.14
C PRO A 60 2.49 -16.79 -14.86
N PHE A 61 2.37 -16.21 -13.64
CA PHE A 61 3.24 -15.12 -13.17
C PHE A 61 3.52 -15.23 -11.66
N THR A 62 4.55 -14.54 -11.18
CA THR A 62 4.88 -14.38 -9.76
C THR A 62 4.38 -13.02 -9.28
N PRO A 63 3.53 -12.93 -8.23
CA PRO A 63 3.10 -11.67 -7.65
C PRO A 63 4.19 -11.02 -6.79
N GLY A 64 3.85 -9.89 -6.13
CA GLY A 64 4.73 -9.13 -5.26
C GLY A 64 5.23 -7.86 -5.93
N ALA A 65 4.65 -6.73 -5.54
CA ALA A 65 4.94 -5.42 -6.14
C ALA A 65 5.98 -4.62 -5.35
N ASP A 66 6.23 -4.94 -4.12
CA ASP A 66 7.12 -4.23 -3.20
C ASP A 66 7.99 -5.21 -2.40
N ILE A 67 9.29 -4.94 -2.39
CA ILE A 67 10.27 -5.77 -1.71
C ILE A 67 11.32 -4.96 -0.96
N VAL A 68 11.94 -5.61 0.02
CA VAL A 68 13.24 -5.28 0.58
C VAL A 68 14.14 -6.50 0.44
N GLY A 69 15.37 -6.30 0.03
CA GLY A 69 16.32 -7.38 -0.18
C GLY A 69 17.76 -6.93 -0.06
N GLU A 70 18.69 -7.83 -0.33
CA GLU A 70 20.13 -7.61 -0.34
C GLU A 70 20.68 -7.94 -1.73
N VAL A 71 21.49 -7.05 -2.26
CA VAL A 71 22.17 -7.24 -3.55
C VAL A 71 23.18 -8.36 -3.41
N GLU A 72 22.99 -9.46 -4.16
CA GLU A 72 23.85 -10.63 -4.10
C GLU A 72 24.86 -10.66 -5.25
N GLN A 73 24.43 -10.23 -6.45
CA GLN A 73 25.29 -10.21 -7.64
C GLN A 73 24.98 -8.98 -8.50
N LEU A 74 26.04 -8.43 -9.09
CA LEU A 74 25.95 -7.30 -10.02
C LEU A 74 26.06 -7.80 -11.46
N GLY A 75 25.20 -7.31 -12.34
CA GLY A 75 25.36 -7.46 -13.78
C GLY A 75 26.44 -6.52 -14.33
N ALA A 76 26.85 -6.78 -15.56
CA ALA A 76 27.88 -5.95 -16.20
C ALA A 76 27.46 -4.48 -16.29
N GLY A 77 28.40 -3.56 -15.99
CA GLY A 77 28.18 -2.14 -16.09
C GLY A 77 27.52 -1.48 -14.87
N VAL A 78 27.10 -2.24 -13.87
CA VAL A 78 26.56 -1.69 -12.61
C VAL A 78 27.72 -1.19 -11.74
N SER A 79 27.67 0.08 -11.33
CA SER A 79 28.68 0.70 -10.46
C SER A 79 28.06 1.61 -9.37
N SER A 80 26.76 1.83 -9.42
CA SER A 80 26.03 2.68 -8.48
C SER A 80 25.67 1.98 -7.15
N ILE A 81 25.85 0.67 -7.09
CA ILE A 81 25.46 -0.21 -5.98
C ILE A 81 26.55 -1.24 -5.77
N THR A 82 26.68 -1.75 -4.55
CA THR A 82 27.64 -2.78 -4.18
C THR A 82 26.95 -4.09 -3.73
N SER A 83 27.64 -5.22 -3.88
CA SER A 83 27.17 -6.50 -3.33
C SER A 83 27.12 -6.43 -1.79
N GLY A 84 26.09 -7.00 -1.19
CA GLY A 84 25.79 -6.91 0.25
C GLY A 84 24.98 -5.68 0.63
N GLU A 85 24.75 -4.73 -0.26
CA GLU A 85 23.94 -3.55 0.01
C GLU A 85 22.46 -3.91 0.10
N ARG A 86 21.78 -3.38 1.13
CA ARG A 86 20.34 -3.56 1.29
C ARG A 86 19.59 -2.55 0.44
N ILE A 87 18.54 -3.02 -0.21
CA ILE A 87 17.72 -2.22 -1.11
C ILE A 87 16.23 -2.45 -0.91
N ALA A 88 15.45 -1.47 -1.30
CA ALA A 88 14.01 -1.55 -1.50
C ALA A 88 13.68 -1.33 -2.98
N ALA A 89 12.65 -1.98 -3.49
CA ALA A 89 12.17 -1.82 -4.85
C ALA A 89 10.65 -1.92 -4.93
N GLY A 90 10.04 -1.15 -5.81
CA GLY A 90 8.61 -1.06 -6.02
C GLY A 90 8.09 0.38 -5.83
N PRO A 91 6.75 0.59 -5.83
CA PRO A 91 5.74 -0.46 -6.00
C PRO A 91 5.50 -0.90 -7.45
N PHE A 92 6.01 -0.24 -8.48
CA PHE A 92 5.81 -0.57 -9.89
C PHE A 92 7.01 -0.18 -10.74
N PRO A 93 7.31 -0.91 -11.85
CA PRO A 93 6.57 -2.02 -12.48
C PRO A 93 6.96 -3.42 -11.99
N THR A 94 7.71 -3.55 -10.90
CA THR A 94 8.23 -4.81 -10.41
C THR A 94 7.12 -5.72 -9.87
N ASN A 95 6.68 -6.68 -10.71
CA ASN A 95 6.08 -7.91 -10.24
C ASN A 95 7.18 -8.95 -10.06
N GLY A 96 6.95 -9.94 -9.22
CA GLY A 96 7.90 -11.03 -9.02
C GLY A 96 8.53 -11.08 -7.64
N GLY A 97 8.14 -10.18 -6.74
CA GLY A 97 8.69 -10.09 -5.39
C GLY A 97 8.42 -11.29 -4.48
N TYR A 98 7.44 -12.16 -4.80
CA TYR A 98 7.19 -13.38 -4.03
C TYR A 98 8.16 -14.49 -4.44
N THR A 99 9.43 -14.25 -4.24
CA THR A 99 10.54 -15.13 -4.61
C THR A 99 11.72 -14.95 -3.67
N GLU A 100 12.63 -15.92 -3.60
CA GLU A 100 13.87 -15.76 -2.83
C GLU A 100 14.89 -14.89 -3.58
N TYR A 101 14.91 -14.97 -4.93
CA TYR A 101 15.83 -14.22 -5.78
C TYR A 101 15.12 -13.68 -7.02
N LEU A 102 15.41 -12.44 -7.37
CA LEU A 102 15.00 -11.83 -8.63
C LEU A 102 16.08 -10.90 -9.16
N CYS A 103 16.01 -10.57 -10.45
CA CYS A 103 16.85 -9.53 -11.05
C CYS A 103 16.04 -8.27 -11.30
N LEU A 104 16.63 -7.11 -11.03
CA LEU A 104 16.03 -5.79 -11.18
C LEU A 104 17.04 -4.83 -11.84
N PRO A 105 16.58 -3.86 -12.64
CA PRO A 105 17.43 -2.76 -13.06
C PRO A 105 18.04 -2.05 -11.85
N ALA A 106 19.33 -1.77 -11.90
CA ALA A 106 20.04 -1.09 -10.81
C ALA A 106 19.50 0.33 -10.54
N ASP A 107 18.89 0.96 -11.54
CA ASP A 107 18.28 2.28 -11.41
C ASP A 107 16.91 2.26 -10.69
N ASP A 108 16.27 1.09 -10.59
CA ASP A 108 14.94 0.95 -9.97
C ASP A 108 15.00 0.64 -8.47
N VAL A 109 16.18 0.46 -7.90
CA VAL A 109 16.33 0.12 -6.48
C VAL A 109 16.77 1.32 -5.64
N VAL A 110 16.33 1.36 -4.38
CA VAL A 110 16.64 2.43 -3.42
C VAL A 110 17.42 1.83 -2.25
N PRO A 111 18.55 2.41 -1.82
CA PRO A 111 19.27 1.92 -0.64
C PRO A 111 18.42 1.92 0.63
N VAL A 112 18.54 0.89 1.45
CA VAL A 112 17.91 0.76 2.76
C VAL A 112 18.99 0.80 3.84
N PRO A 113 18.87 1.65 4.86
CA PRO A 113 19.82 1.68 5.97
C PRO A 113 20.00 0.29 6.63
N PRO A 114 21.23 -0.08 7.02
CA PRO A 114 21.55 -1.46 7.41
C PRO A 114 20.82 -1.94 8.67
N ASP A 115 20.53 -1.05 9.61
CA ASP A 115 19.94 -1.38 10.92
C ASP A 115 18.41 -1.36 10.94
N VAL A 116 17.77 -1.07 9.79
CA VAL A 116 16.31 -1.03 9.67
C VAL A 116 15.74 -2.44 9.49
N ASP A 117 14.66 -2.77 10.19
CA ASP A 117 13.94 -4.05 10.00
C ASP A 117 13.36 -4.15 8.58
N SER A 118 13.53 -5.29 7.90
CA SER A 118 13.11 -5.46 6.51
C SER A 118 11.58 -5.44 6.34
N ALA A 119 10.84 -5.94 7.33
CA ALA A 119 9.38 -5.93 7.27
C ALA A 119 8.80 -4.53 7.53
N GLU A 120 9.47 -3.71 8.33
CA GLU A 120 9.11 -2.30 8.50
C GLU A 120 9.47 -1.50 7.25
N ALA A 121 10.68 -1.70 6.71
CA ALA A 121 11.13 -1.01 5.50
C ALA A 121 10.22 -1.27 4.28
N VAL A 122 9.74 -2.52 4.08
CA VAL A 122 8.84 -2.82 2.96
C VAL A 122 7.47 -2.15 3.10
N CYS A 123 7.04 -1.76 4.31
CA CYS A 123 5.83 -0.96 4.51
C CYS A 123 5.96 0.42 3.84
N LEU A 124 7.18 0.98 3.80
CA LEU A 124 7.40 2.31 3.24
C LEU A 124 7.26 2.33 1.72
N VAL A 125 7.63 1.24 1.05
CA VAL A 125 7.68 1.16 -0.42
C VAL A 125 6.31 1.39 -1.07
N ALA A 126 5.25 0.80 -0.54
CA ALA A 126 3.91 0.97 -1.08
C ALA A 126 3.01 1.82 -0.17
N ASN A 127 2.92 1.48 1.13
CA ASN A 127 1.92 2.09 2.00
C ASN A 127 2.25 3.55 2.34
N TYR A 128 3.47 3.82 2.82
CA TYR A 128 3.86 5.18 3.21
C TYR A 128 4.06 6.10 2.01
N LEU A 129 4.63 5.57 0.91
CA LEU A 129 4.75 6.36 -0.31
C LEU A 129 3.36 6.76 -0.85
N THR A 130 2.39 5.84 -0.86
CA THR A 130 1.00 6.15 -1.22
C THR A 130 0.39 7.17 -0.27
N ALA A 131 0.62 7.03 1.04
CA ALA A 131 0.10 7.95 2.05
C ALA A 131 0.71 9.36 1.90
N ASP A 132 2.03 9.48 1.71
CA ASP A 132 2.70 10.77 1.47
C ASP A 132 2.16 11.45 0.21
N LEU A 133 2.03 10.72 -0.89
CA LEU A 133 1.46 11.24 -2.13
C LEU A 133 0.01 11.67 -1.97
N ALA A 134 -0.80 10.92 -1.22
CA ALA A 134 -2.18 11.28 -0.96
C ALA A 134 -2.30 12.56 -0.12
N LEU A 135 -1.52 12.70 0.95
CA LEU A 135 -1.49 13.91 1.78
C LEU A 135 -1.05 15.15 0.98
N ARG A 136 -0.04 15.01 0.12
CA ARG A 136 0.40 16.12 -0.77
C ARG A 136 -0.67 16.49 -1.79
N THR A 137 -1.33 15.49 -2.39
CA THR A 137 -2.44 15.75 -3.35
C THR A 137 -3.61 16.45 -2.67
N ALA A 138 -3.82 16.17 -1.39
CA ALA A 138 -4.86 16.86 -0.59
C ALA A 138 -4.48 18.30 -0.23
N GLU A 139 -3.20 18.69 -0.35
CA GLU A 139 -2.70 20.02 0.05
C GLU A 139 -3.17 20.42 1.47
N VAL A 140 -3.09 19.48 2.41
CA VAL A 140 -3.47 19.71 3.80
C VAL A 140 -2.37 20.42 4.58
N HIS A 141 -2.73 21.20 5.60
CA HIS A 141 -1.85 21.98 6.42
C HIS A 141 -2.08 21.68 7.91
N GLN A 142 -1.11 22.00 8.75
CA GLN A 142 -1.25 21.85 10.20
C GLN A 142 -2.58 22.45 10.72
N GLY A 143 -3.30 21.64 11.51
CA GLY A 143 -4.61 21.98 12.06
C GLY A 143 -5.80 21.63 11.14
N ASP A 144 -5.58 21.21 9.90
CA ASP A 144 -6.65 20.72 9.05
C ASP A 144 -7.21 19.39 9.58
N ARG A 145 -8.50 19.18 9.37
CA ARG A 145 -9.24 17.96 9.77
C ARG A 145 -9.30 17.00 8.60
N ILE A 146 -8.92 15.74 8.83
CA ILE A 146 -8.98 14.71 7.80
C ILE A 146 -9.77 13.49 8.25
N LEU A 147 -10.42 12.83 7.28
CA LEU A 147 -11.05 11.52 7.46
C LEU A 147 -10.32 10.47 6.61
N ILE A 148 -9.90 9.40 7.26
CA ILE A 148 -9.27 8.25 6.61
C ILE A 148 -10.25 7.09 6.60
N GLN A 149 -10.69 6.65 5.43
CA GLN A 149 -11.48 5.44 5.28
C GLN A 149 -10.57 4.22 5.40
N GLY A 150 -10.88 3.29 6.32
CA GLY A 150 -10.06 2.12 6.56
C GLY A 150 -8.73 2.43 7.27
N ALA A 151 -8.78 3.25 8.32
CA ALA A 151 -7.60 3.71 9.09
C ALA A 151 -6.74 2.58 9.69
N GLY A 152 -7.32 1.39 9.94
CA GLY A 152 -6.58 0.23 10.41
C GLY A 152 -5.84 -0.56 9.32
N GLY A 153 -6.04 -0.26 8.04
CA GLY A 153 -5.32 -0.93 6.94
C GLY A 153 -3.89 -0.41 6.75
N GLY A 154 -3.12 -1.05 5.86
CA GLY A 154 -1.71 -0.71 5.68
C GLY A 154 -1.46 0.75 5.27
N VAL A 155 -2.17 1.28 4.27
CA VAL A 155 -2.08 2.70 3.89
C VAL A 155 -2.78 3.59 4.92
N GLY A 156 -3.85 3.07 5.57
CA GLY A 156 -4.59 3.81 6.59
C GLY A 156 -3.71 4.13 7.81
N THR A 157 -2.97 3.17 8.34
CA THR A 157 -2.04 3.38 9.47
C THR A 157 -0.92 4.34 9.10
N ALA A 158 -0.38 4.27 7.87
CA ALA A 158 0.61 5.21 7.36
C ALA A 158 0.05 6.65 7.25
N LEU A 159 -1.20 6.82 6.76
CA LEU A 159 -1.87 8.13 6.71
C LEU A 159 -2.09 8.71 8.11
N VAL A 160 -2.44 7.86 9.10
CA VAL A 160 -2.60 8.31 10.49
C VAL A 160 -1.26 8.82 11.04
N GLU A 161 -0.19 8.04 10.90
CA GLU A 161 1.11 8.41 11.43
C GLU A 161 1.67 9.67 10.74
N LEU A 162 1.70 9.71 9.41
CA LEU A 162 2.18 10.89 8.67
C LEU A 162 1.31 12.12 8.92
N GLY A 163 -0.02 11.95 9.02
CA GLY A 163 -0.94 13.02 9.36
C GLY A 163 -0.70 13.57 10.76
N ARG A 164 -0.44 12.71 11.74
CA ARG A 164 -0.07 13.11 13.12
C ARG A 164 1.23 13.93 13.12
N LEU A 165 2.25 13.47 12.39
CA LEU A 165 3.52 14.21 12.25
C LEU A 165 3.33 15.57 11.56
N ALA A 166 2.38 15.67 10.64
CA ALA A 166 2.00 16.94 9.99
C ALA A 166 1.10 17.84 10.86
N GLY A 167 0.72 17.40 12.07
CA GLY A 167 -0.12 18.17 12.99
C GLY A 167 -1.59 18.28 12.56
N LEU A 168 -2.11 17.27 11.87
CA LEU A 168 -3.50 17.18 11.44
C LEU A 168 -4.42 16.66 12.55
N GLU A 169 -5.69 17.05 12.52
CA GLU A 169 -6.76 16.44 13.32
C GLU A 169 -7.36 15.27 12.53
N ILE A 170 -7.24 14.05 13.06
CA ILE A 170 -7.46 12.84 12.30
C ILE A 170 -8.67 12.06 12.81
N TYR A 171 -9.59 11.76 11.92
CA TYR A 171 -10.69 10.81 12.11
C TYR A 171 -10.46 9.59 11.22
N GLY A 172 -10.74 8.38 11.75
CA GLY A 172 -10.48 7.15 11.02
C GLY A 172 -11.62 6.15 11.10
N THR A 173 -12.18 5.73 9.96
CA THR A 173 -13.11 4.60 10.00
C THR A 173 -12.35 3.30 10.19
N ALA A 174 -12.77 2.51 11.16
CA ALA A 174 -12.18 1.21 11.47
C ALA A 174 -13.24 0.25 12.03
N SER A 175 -12.98 -1.05 11.97
CA SER A 175 -13.77 -2.03 12.73
C SER A 175 -13.42 -1.91 14.22
N ALA A 176 -14.39 -2.18 15.09
CA ALA A 176 -14.26 -1.99 16.55
C ALA A 176 -12.99 -2.60 17.16
N TYR A 177 -12.53 -3.77 16.66
CA TYR A 177 -11.31 -4.41 17.16
C TYR A 177 -10.00 -3.65 16.81
N ASN A 178 -10.04 -2.68 15.88
CA ASN A 178 -8.89 -1.82 15.55
C ASN A 178 -8.98 -0.44 16.19
N HIS A 179 -10.00 -0.15 17.01
CA HIS A 179 -10.20 1.18 17.58
C HIS A 179 -9.06 1.58 18.52
N ASP A 180 -8.60 0.65 19.37
CA ASP A 180 -7.50 0.93 20.30
C ASP A 180 -6.23 1.30 19.52
N LEU A 181 -5.86 0.49 18.50
CA LEU A 181 -4.71 0.81 17.67
C LEU A 181 -4.84 2.16 16.94
N VAL A 182 -6.01 2.44 16.33
CA VAL A 182 -6.24 3.69 15.62
C VAL A 182 -6.15 4.89 16.57
N SER A 183 -6.64 4.73 17.82
CA SER A 183 -6.51 5.73 18.87
C SER A 183 -5.06 5.92 19.31
N ASP A 184 -4.33 4.84 19.53
CA ASP A 184 -2.92 4.88 19.95
C ASP A 184 -2.02 5.53 18.89
N LEU A 185 -2.35 5.35 17.61
CA LEU A 185 -1.68 6.05 16.51
C LEU A 185 -2.01 7.55 16.44
N GLY A 186 -3.06 8.01 17.14
CA GLY A 186 -3.42 9.42 17.25
C GLY A 186 -4.63 9.86 16.42
N ALA A 187 -5.48 8.93 15.96
CA ALA A 187 -6.72 9.25 15.26
C ALA A 187 -7.96 8.96 16.14
N THR A 188 -9.04 9.71 15.95
CA THR A 188 -10.34 9.42 16.54
C THR A 188 -11.03 8.32 15.73
N PRO A 189 -11.25 7.10 16.27
CA PRO A 189 -11.88 6.02 15.55
C PRO A 189 -13.38 6.21 15.40
N ILE A 190 -13.93 5.74 14.27
CA ILE A 190 -15.37 5.71 13.96
C ILE A 190 -15.72 4.29 13.51
N ASP A 191 -16.67 3.65 14.19
CA ASP A 191 -17.15 2.32 13.83
C ASP A 191 -18.13 2.39 12.65
N TYR A 192 -17.60 2.27 11.44
CA TYR A 192 -18.39 2.33 10.20
C TYR A 192 -19.48 1.27 10.08
N ARG A 193 -19.47 0.23 10.94
CA ARG A 193 -20.49 -0.84 10.95
C ARG A 193 -21.69 -0.48 11.80
N ASN A 194 -21.47 0.30 12.87
CA ASN A 194 -22.49 0.59 13.89
C ASN A 194 -22.83 2.08 13.99
N GLU A 195 -22.05 2.97 13.34
CA GLU A 195 -22.27 4.40 13.36
C GLU A 195 -22.59 4.95 11.95
N ASP A 196 -23.40 6.00 11.89
CA ASP A 196 -23.51 6.84 10.69
C ASP A 196 -22.28 7.74 10.63
N VAL A 197 -21.35 7.42 9.74
CA VAL A 197 -20.07 8.11 9.58
C VAL A 197 -20.26 9.60 9.27
N VAL A 198 -21.22 9.96 8.40
CA VAL A 198 -21.47 11.34 8.02
C VAL A 198 -22.00 12.13 9.22
N GLN A 199 -22.98 11.59 9.93
CA GLN A 199 -23.52 12.23 11.12
C GLN A 199 -22.47 12.34 12.23
N ARG A 200 -21.63 11.31 12.41
CA ARG A 200 -20.55 11.31 13.40
C ARG A 200 -19.53 12.41 13.10
N ILE A 201 -19.08 12.54 11.84
CA ILE A 201 -18.18 13.62 11.41
C ILE A 201 -18.82 14.98 11.62
N ARG A 202 -20.11 15.16 11.28
CA ARG A 202 -20.81 16.44 11.51
C ARG A 202 -20.91 16.80 12.99
N ASN A 203 -21.14 15.83 13.85
CA ASN A 203 -21.20 16.06 15.29
C ASN A 203 -19.83 16.46 15.88
N LEU A 204 -18.73 15.91 15.34
CA LEU A 204 -17.37 16.18 15.79
C LEU A 204 -16.83 17.51 15.26
N THR A 205 -17.17 17.87 14.01
CA THR A 205 -16.52 18.99 13.29
C THR A 205 -17.43 20.18 13.03
N GLY A 206 -18.74 20.00 13.13
CA GLY A 206 -19.76 20.99 12.76
C GLY A 206 -20.07 21.02 11.26
N ASP A 207 -19.07 21.27 10.42
CA ASP A 207 -19.23 21.50 8.97
C ASP A 207 -18.58 20.43 8.06
N GLY A 208 -17.83 19.49 8.61
CA GLY A 208 -17.12 18.43 7.91
C GLY A 208 -15.60 18.58 7.98
N VAL A 209 -14.90 17.73 7.23
CA VAL A 209 -13.42 17.67 7.19
C VAL A 209 -12.85 18.36 5.95
N ASP A 210 -11.57 18.73 6.01
CA ASP A 210 -10.83 19.38 4.93
C ASP A 210 -10.51 18.40 3.81
N ALA A 211 -10.14 17.15 4.18
CA ALA A 211 -9.89 16.11 3.20
C ALA A 211 -10.43 14.74 3.65
N VAL A 212 -10.82 13.92 2.67
CA VAL A 212 -11.17 12.51 2.87
C VAL A 212 -10.26 11.64 2.00
N PHE A 213 -9.67 10.62 2.61
CA PHE A 213 -8.82 9.64 1.94
C PHE A 213 -9.60 8.32 1.77
N ASP A 214 -9.85 7.92 0.52
CA ASP A 214 -10.73 6.79 0.19
C ASP A 214 -10.02 5.72 -0.65
N PRO A 215 -9.62 4.58 -0.05
CA PRO A 215 -9.06 3.44 -0.75
C PRO A 215 -10.14 2.47 -1.28
N ILE A 216 -11.42 2.70 -0.98
CA ILE A 216 -12.50 1.74 -1.17
C ILE A 216 -13.12 1.88 -2.56
N GLY A 217 -13.51 3.09 -2.93
CA GLY A 217 -14.24 3.34 -4.17
C GLY A 217 -15.68 2.83 -4.14
N GLY A 218 -16.31 2.78 -5.32
CA GLY A 218 -17.73 2.46 -5.46
C GLY A 218 -18.64 3.69 -5.20
N ALA A 219 -19.81 3.70 -5.85
CA ALA A 219 -20.68 4.88 -5.81
C ALA A 219 -21.09 5.29 -4.39
N ARG A 220 -21.62 4.31 -3.62
CA ARG A 220 -22.10 4.58 -2.26
C ARG A 220 -21.00 5.16 -1.37
N GLN A 221 -19.81 4.55 -1.43
CA GLN A 221 -18.68 4.96 -0.61
C GLN A 221 -18.17 6.36 -0.98
N LEU A 222 -18.00 6.63 -2.27
CA LEU A 222 -17.56 7.95 -2.75
C LEU A 222 -18.55 9.06 -2.39
N TRP A 223 -19.87 8.77 -2.46
CA TRP A 223 -20.90 9.71 -1.99
C TRP A 223 -20.82 9.96 -0.49
N LEU A 224 -20.66 8.92 0.32
CA LEU A 224 -20.45 9.02 1.77
C LEU A 224 -19.21 9.89 2.06
N SER A 225 -18.09 9.58 1.43
CA SER A 225 -16.84 10.34 1.58
C SER A 225 -17.01 11.80 1.18
N ASN A 226 -17.70 12.09 0.07
CA ASN A 226 -18.01 13.46 -0.34
C ASN A 226 -18.92 14.20 0.65
N GLN A 227 -19.88 13.52 1.29
CA GLN A 227 -20.77 14.13 2.29
C GLN A 227 -20.03 14.48 3.59
N CYS A 228 -18.94 13.79 3.92
CA CYS A 228 -18.12 14.10 5.09
C CYS A 228 -17.29 15.39 4.91
N LEU A 229 -17.06 15.85 3.68
CA LEU A 229 -16.28 17.05 3.39
C LEU A 229 -17.04 18.35 3.74
N ARG A 230 -16.31 19.33 4.25
CA ARG A 230 -16.75 20.71 4.27
C ARG A 230 -16.78 21.35 2.87
N LYS A 231 -17.36 22.52 2.72
CA LYS A 231 -17.24 23.30 1.49
C LYS A 231 -15.77 23.65 1.23
N GLY A 232 -15.29 23.41 0.01
CA GLY A 232 -13.87 23.59 -0.37
C GLY A 232 -12.99 22.42 -0.01
N GLY A 233 -13.51 21.35 0.60
CA GLY A 233 -12.76 20.15 0.96
C GLY A 233 -12.41 19.27 -0.26
N ARG A 234 -11.50 18.31 -0.05
CA ARG A 234 -10.97 17.47 -1.12
C ARG A 234 -11.16 15.98 -0.82
N LEU A 235 -11.69 15.24 -1.78
CA LEU A 235 -11.74 13.78 -1.78
C LEU A 235 -10.54 13.23 -2.56
N ILE A 236 -9.71 12.47 -1.90
CA ILE A 236 -8.58 11.74 -2.50
C ILE A 236 -8.96 10.27 -2.61
N TRP A 237 -9.28 9.85 -3.81
CA TRP A 237 -9.58 8.46 -4.11
C TRP A 237 -8.35 7.77 -4.71
N PHE A 238 -7.87 6.68 -4.08
CA PHE A 238 -6.63 6.00 -4.48
C PHE A 238 -6.70 4.48 -4.46
N GLY A 239 -7.89 3.90 -4.31
CA GLY A 239 -8.04 2.47 -4.28
C GLY A 239 -9.38 1.98 -4.79
N VAL A 240 -9.46 0.69 -4.99
CA VAL A 240 -10.64 -0.01 -5.49
C VAL A 240 -10.98 -1.23 -4.64
N ALA A 241 -10.84 -1.14 -3.32
CA ALA A 241 -11.10 -2.26 -2.41
C ALA A 241 -12.53 -2.82 -2.57
N ALA A 242 -13.51 -1.99 -2.97
CA ALA A 242 -14.86 -2.44 -3.31
C ALA A 242 -14.91 -3.46 -4.47
N VAL A 243 -13.87 -3.58 -5.28
CA VAL A 243 -13.76 -4.61 -6.33
C VAL A 243 -13.71 -6.01 -5.73
N SER A 244 -13.12 -6.19 -4.54
CA SER A 244 -13.07 -7.48 -3.86
C SER A 244 -14.46 -8.01 -3.47
N GLU A 245 -15.40 -7.12 -3.17
CA GLU A 245 -16.78 -7.49 -2.80
C GLU A 245 -17.73 -7.57 -4.01
N HIS A 246 -17.55 -6.68 -4.99
CA HIS A 246 -18.54 -6.45 -6.06
C HIS A 246 -18.02 -6.79 -7.46
N GLY A 247 -16.79 -7.23 -7.60
CA GLY A 247 -16.14 -7.55 -8.88
C GLY A 247 -15.93 -6.33 -9.77
N LEU A 248 -15.51 -6.58 -11.02
CA LEU A 248 -15.17 -5.53 -12.01
C LEU A 248 -16.29 -4.53 -12.31
N ARG A 249 -17.54 -4.89 -12.05
CA ARG A 249 -18.70 -4.01 -12.31
C ARG A 249 -18.65 -2.72 -11.49
N VAL A 250 -17.91 -2.71 -10.40
CA VAL A 250 -17.76 -1.51 -9.57
C VAL A 250 -16.88 -0.44 -10.22
N ILE A 251 -15.96 -0.81 -11.11
CA ILE A 251 -15.01 0.13 -11.71
C ILE A 251 -15.70 1.20 -12.57
N PRO A 252 -16.52 0.85 -13.60
CA PRO A 252 -17.20 1.87 -14.39
C PRO A 252 -18.14 2.73 -13.56
N VAL A 253 -18.78 2.15 -12.54
CA VAL A 253 -19.66 2.87 -11.62
C VAL A 253 -18.83 3.86 -10.76
N THR A 254 -17.68 3.45 -10.26
CA THR A 254 -16.76 4.32 -9.52
C THR A 254 -16.30 5.49 -10.37
N LEU A 255 -15.82 5.22 -11.60
CA LEU A 255 -15.35 6.26 -12.53
C LEU A 255 -16.46 7.24 -12.90
N SER A 256 -17.68 6.75 -13.16
CA SER A 256 -18.84 7.59 -13.42
C SER A 256 -19.20 8.46 -12.23
N THR A 257 -19.10 7.92 -11.01
CA THR A 257 -19.35 8.67 -9.77
C THR A 257 -18.29 9.75 -9.56
N VAL A 258 -17.01 9.42 -9.76
CA VAL A 258 -15.93 10.42 -9.71
C VAL A 258 -16.17 11.55 -10.72
N GLY A 259 -16.54 11.20 -11.97
CA GLY A 259 -16.91 12.19 -13.00
C GLY A 259 -18.06 13.10 -12.56
N LEU A 260 -19.10 12.51 -11.97
CA LEU A 260 -20.26 13.28 -11.46
C LEU A 260 -19.87 14.20 -10.30
N LEU A 261 -19.12 13.69 -9.33
CA LEU A 261 -18.68 14.49 -8.18
C LEU A 261 -17.81 15.67 -8.60
N LYS A 262 -16.98 15.52 -9.64
CA LYS A 262 -16.13 16.62 -10.16
C LYS A 262 -16.92 17.79 -10.76
N ILE A 263 -18.15 17.56 -11.21
CA ILE A 263 -18.99 18.61 -11.84
C ILE A 263 -20.06 19.18 -10.92
N LEU A 264 -20.17 18.69 -9.68
CA LEU A 264 -21.11 19.23 -8.70
C LEU A 264 -20.74 20.66 -8.31
N PRO A 265 -21.70 21.58 -8.24
CA PRO A 265 -21.44 22.96 -7.85
C PRO A 265 -21.39 23.14 -6.31
N ASP A 266 -20.83 22.18 -5.59
CA ASP A 266 -20.74 22.18 -4.12
C ASP A 266 -19.40 22.74 -3.59
N GLY A 267 -18.50 23.12 -4.51
CA GLY A 267 -17.21 23.71 -4.20
C GLY A 267 -16.18 22.72 -3.67
N LYS A 268 -16.41 21.40 -3.80
CA LYS A 268 -15.49 20.35 -3.40
C LYS A 268 -14.67 19.86 -4.60
N ALA A 269 -13.51 19.27 -4.35
CA ALA A 269 -12.66 18.73 -5.39
C ALA A 269 -12.47 17.20 -5.21
N VAL A 270 -12.36 16.48 -6.32
CA VAL A 270 -12.07 15.06 -6.32
C VAL A 270 -10.78 14.82 -7.10
N HIS A 271 -9.82 14.21 -6.43
CA HIS A 271 -8.51 13.87 -6.98
C HIS A 271 -8.26 12.36 -6.88
N THR A 272 -7.37 11.88 -7.74
CA THR A 272 -6.71 10.58 -7.60
C THR A 272 -5.27 10.86 -7.19
N THR A 273 -4.62 9.94 -6.47
CA THR A 273 -3.18 10.05 -6.27
C THR A 273 -2.47 10.01 -7.63
N PRO A 274 -1.37 10.78 -7.80
CA PRO A 274 -0.50 10.63 -8.96
C PRO A 274 0.02 9.20 -9.08
N ASP A 275 0.35 8.79 -10.31
CA ASP A 275 0.97 7.50 -10.53
C ASP A 275 2.28 7.38 -9.75
N VAL A 276 2.46 6.24 -9.08
CA VAL A 276 3.72 5.89 -8.42
C VAL A 276 4.71 5.42 -9.49
N GLY A 277 5.80 6.13 -9.74
CA GLY A 277 6.81 5.78 -10.75
C GLY A 277 7.68 6.94 -11.22
N GLU A 278 7.46 8.15 -10.73
CA GLU A 278 8.27 9.31 -11.12
C GLU A 278 9.58 9.41 -10.31
N PRO A 279 10.66 10.00 -10.87
CA PRO A 279 11.93 10.21 -10.16
C PRO A 279 11.80 10.86 -8.79
N ALA A 280 10.85 11.80 -8.63
CA ALA A 280 10.54 12.43 -7.36
C ALA A 280 10.09 11.47 -6.26
N GLN A 281 9.57 10.30 -6.61
CA GLN A 281 9.11 9.30 -5.65
C GLN A 281 10.28 8.50 -5.07
N ARG A 282 11.36 8.31 -5.84
CA ARG A 282 12.58 7.71 -5.34
C ARG A 282 13.17 8.53 -4.20
N GLU A 283 13.29 9.86 -4.37
CA GLU A 283 13.77 10.76 -3.33
C GLU A 283 12.87 10.73 -2.08
N ARG A 284 11.56 10.63 -2.28
CA ARG A 284 10.60 10.49 -1.16
C ARG A 284 10.78 9.20 -0.40
N LEU A 285 10.96 8.08 -1.10
CA LEU A 285 11.20 6.79 -0.45
C LEU A 285 12.50 6.82 0.34
N VAL A 286 13.57 7.45 -0.18
CA VAL A 286 14.81 7.67 0.58
C VAL A 286 14.52 8.44 1.87
N GLY A 287 13.82 9.57 1.80
CA GLY A 287 13.48 10.36 2.99
C GLY A 287 12.62 9.61 4.01
N LEU A 288 11.71 8.76 3.56
CA LEU A 288 10.91 7.90 4.45
C LEU A 288 11.80 6.84 5.13
N LEU A 289 12.71 6.21 4.39
CA LEU A 289 13.65 5.22 4.92
C LEU A 289 14.62 5.86 5.93
N ASP A 290 15.09 7.09 5.67
CA ASP A 290 15.91 7.85 6.61
C ASP A 290 15.13 8.17 7.89
N SER A 291 13.86 8.56 7.78
CA SER A 291 12.98 8.82 8.93
C SER A 291 12.71 7.54 9.74
N LEU A 292 12.57 6.40 9.09
CA LEU A 292 12.46 5.10 9.77
C LEU A 292 13.76 4.76 10.52
N ALA A 293 14.91 4.96 9.90
CA ALA A 293 16.22 4.73 10.52
C ALA A 293 16.48 5.67 11.71
N ALA A 294 15.96 6.90 11.65
CA ALA A 294 16.03 7.86 12.76
C ALA A 294 15.06 7.53 13.91
N GLY A 295 14.13 6.59 13.72
CA GLY A 295 13.11 6.25 14.71
C GLY A 295 11.93 7.22 14.76
N ASP A 296 11.73 8.02 13.71
CA ASP A 296 10.60 8.96 13.58
C ASP A 296 9.32 8.27 13.06
N LEU A 297 9.48 7.14 12.35
CA LEU A 297 8.40 6.33 11.81
C LEU A 297 8.38 4.94 12.45
N HIS A 298 7.15 4.41 12.66
CA HIS A 298 6.90 3.11 13.29
C HIS A 298 5.82 2.34 12.49
N PRO A 299 6.18 1.77 11.35
CA PRO A 299 5.23 1.08 10.48
C PRO A 299 4.55 -0.10 11.18
N VAL A 300 3.24 -0.20 11.02
CA VAL A 300 2.47 -1.30 11.60
C VAL A 300 2.59 -2.53 10.70
N VAL A 301 3.38 -3.51 11.14
CA VAL A 301 3.45 -4.85 10.52
C VAL A 301 2.41 -5.74 11.18
N ALA A 302 1.38 -6.13 10.42
CA ALA A 302 0.28 -6.95 10.92
C ALA A 302 0.73 -8.38 11.24
N GLU A 303 1.44 -8.98 10.32
CA GLU A 303 1.98 -10.34 10.47
C GLU A 303 3.15 -10.57 9.53
N ARG A 304 4.17 -11.29 10.01
CA ARG A 304 5.29 -11.82 9.22
C ARG A 304 5.00 -13.27 8.90
N ILE A 305 4.82 -13.58 7.63
CA ILE A 305 4.40 -14.90 7.15
C ILE A 305 5.50 -15.47 6.26
N PRO A 306 5.91 -16.74 6.43
CA PRO A 306 6.86 -17.36 5.52
C PRO A 306 6.40 -17.31 4.06
N LEU A 307 7.31 -17.05 3.11
CA LEU A 307 7.01 -16.98 1.66
C LEU A 307 6.18 -18.17 1.17
N ARG A 308 6.47 -19.37 1.65
CA ARG A 308 5.75 -20.59 1.28
C ARG A 308 4.27 -20.61 1.69
N GLU A 309 3.88 -19.73 2.62
CA GLU A 309 2.51 -19.58 3.13
C GLU A 309 1.78 -18.38 2.47
N ALA A 310 2.19 -17.95 1.29
CA ALA A 310 1.59 -16.80 0.58
C ALA A 310 0.07 -16.95 0.37
N ALA A 311 -0.44 -18.17 0.21
CA ALA A 311 -1.89 -18.42 0.14
C ALA A 311 -2.59 -17.96 1.43
N ARG A 312 -2.04 -18.31 2.61
CA ARG A 312 -2.54 -17.87 3.92
C ARG A 312 -2.48 -16.35 4.07
N ALA A 313 -1.41 -15.71 3.58
CA ALA A 313 -1.28 -14.25 3.60
C ALA A 313 -2.40 -13.58 2.78
N HIS A 314 -2.71 -14.10 1.60
CA HIS A 314 -3.81 -13.63 0.77
C HIS A 314 -5.18 -13.86 1.41
N GLU A 315 -5.43 -15.05 2.02
CA GLU A 315 -6.66 -15.34 2.78
C GLU A 315 -6.85 -14.36 3.94
N LEU A 316 -5.76 -14.06 4.67
CA LEU A 316 -5.80 -13.12 5.78
C LEU A 316 -6.17 -11.71 5.31
N LEU A 317 -5.55 -11.25 4.20
CA LEU A 317 -5.86 -9.94 3.62
C LEU A 317 -7.32 -9.87 3.11
N GLU A 318 -7.83 -10.91 2.44
CA GLU A 318 -9.23 -10.98 1.97
C GLU A 318 -10.24 -10.99 3.11
N ARG A 319 -9.98 -11.75 4.16
CA ARG A 319 -10.86 -11.83 5.32
C ARG A 319 -10.91 -10.49 6.08
N GLY A 320 -9.87 -9.68 5.97
CA GLY A 320 -9.68 -8.52 6.82
C GLY A 320 -9.47 -8.92 8.29
N GLY A 321 -9.64 -7.97 9.21
CA GLY A 321 -9.48 -8.27 10.63
C GLY A 321 -8.02 -8.23 11.09
N HIS A 322 -7.15 -7.59 10.33
CA HIS A 322 -5.77 -7.29 10.69
C HIS A 322 -5.55 -5.77 10.66
N ALA A 323 -4.51 -5.33 11.30
CA ALA A 323 -4.09 -3.93 11.27
C ALA A 323 -2.68 -3.80 10.68
N GLY A 324 -2.49 -2.84 9.76
CA GLY A 324 -1.20 -2.62 9.11
C GLY A 324 -0.96 -3.52 7.90
N LYS A 325 0.32 -3.76 7.58
CA LYS A 325 0.76 -4.52 6.40
C LYS A 325 1.08 -5.97 6.74
N ILE A 326 0.60 -6.90 5.93
CA ILE A 326 1.04 -8.30 5.93
C ILE A 326 2.33 -8.37 5.10
N VAL A 327 3.33 -9.07 5.61
CA VAL A 327 4.66 -9.19 4.98
C VAL A 327 5.05 -10.66 4.84
N LEU A 328 5.46 -11.04 3.63
CA LEU A 328 6.08 -12.35 3.38
C LEU A 328 7.59 -12.26 3.65
N MET A 329 8.09 -13.20 4.44
CA MET A 329 9.51 -13.32 4.76
C MET A 329 10.10 -14.52 4.03
N THR A 330 11.28 -14.34 3.41
CA THR A 330 12.01 -15.45 2.76
C THR A 330 12.89 -16.20 3.74
N GLU A 331 13.37 -15.53 4.79
CA GLU A 331 14.04 -16.17 5.91
C GLU A 331 13.05 -16.48 7.02
N PRO A 332 13.21 -17.59 7.76
CA PRO A 332 12.38 -17.84 8.92
C PRO A 332 12.53 -16.68 9.91
N PRO A 333 11.45 -16.25 10.59
CA PRO A 333 11.57 -15.26 11.66
C PRO A 333 12.57 -15.78 12.70
N ALA A 334 13.47 -14.89 13.11
CA ALA A 334 14.49 -15.18 14.12
C ALA A 334 13.84 -15.53 15.49
#